data_5018b0d9f2fd506f19dfd92dbb651fd0
#
_entry.id   5018b0d9f2fd506f19dfd92dbb651fd0
#
_cell.length_a   1.000
_cell.length_b   1.000
_cell.length_c   1.000
_cell.angle_alpha   90.00
_cell.angle_beta   90.00
_cell.angle_gamma   90.00
#
_symmetry.space_group_name_H-M   'P 1'
#
loop_
_entity.id
_entity.type
_entity.pdbx_description
1 polymer ?
#
loop_
_entity_poly.entity_id
_entity_poly.type
_entity_poly.pdbx_seq_one_letter_code
_entity_poly.pdbx_strand_id
1 'polypeptide(L)'
;MKRIDAIRQIMDTVTDELVIATTGMIAREVFVAKDRPENFYMCGSMGCALSIGLGVAMNTKRNVIVIDGDGAALMSLGSLPVSKYLGLANLKHYILDNGTYASTGDQPTCSHSVDLASIGHNVEVIQVEPGNEKGTPRIPYEPEEMTRRFKEAAAK
;
A
#
# COMPACT_ATOMS: atom_id res chain seq x y z
N MET A 1 5.65 13.03 -10.75
CA MET A 1 5.40 13.60 -9.39
C MET A 1 6.18 12.78 -8.38
N LYS A 2 6.62 13.36 -7.26
CA LYS A 2 7.29 12.59 -6.20
C LYS A 2 6.30 11.61 -5.55
N ARG A 3 6.80 10.45 -5.10
CA ARG A 3 5.97 9.44 -4.43
C ARG A 3 5.27 9.98 -3.17
N ILE A 4 5.97 10.77 -2.35
CA ILE A 4 5.38 11.38 -1.15
C ILE A 4 4.21 12.32 -1.48
N ASP A 5 4.24 13.01 -2.62
CA ASP A 5 3.16 13.91 -3.02
C ASP A 5 1.93 13.12 -3.47
N ALA A 6 2.12 11.99 -4.18
CA ALA A 6 1.04 11.07 -4.49
C ALA A 6 0.40 10.48 -3.21
N ILE A 7 1.24 10.08 -2.25
CA ILE A 7 0.77 9.57 -0.96
C ILE A 7 -0.02 10.63 -0.19
N ARG A 8 0.44 11.88 -0.15
CA ARG A 8 -0.31 12.97 0.49
C ARG A 8 -1.67 13.18 -0.15
N GLN A 9 -1.74 13.19 -1.48
CA GLN A 9 -3.02 13.32 -2.20
C GLN A 9 -3.99 12.19 -1.83
N ILE A 10 -3.51 10.94 -1.74
CA ILE A 10 -4.32 9.80 -1.29
C ILE A 10 -4.76 10.02 0.16
N MET A 11 -3.83 10.30 1.07
CA MET A 11 -4.09 10.41 2.50
C MET A 11 -4.95 11.62 2.89
N ASP A 12 -4.97 12.66 2.07
CA ASP A 12 -5.87 13.83 2.26
C ASP A 12 -7.34 13.46 2.05
N THR A 13 -7.62 12.44 1.23
CA THR A 13 -8.99 11.93 1.02
C THR A 13 -9.43 10.95 2.10
N VAL A 14 -8.50 10.41 2.88
CA VAL A 14 -8.75 9.37 3.89
C VAL A 14 -9.36 9.98 5.15
N THR A 15 -10.51 9.47 5.56
CA THR A 15 -11.25 9.88 6.75
C THR A 15 -11.30 8.77 7.79
N ASP A 16 -12.06 7.70 7.55
CA ASP A 16 -12.25 6.56 8.46
C ASP A 16 -11.81 5.21 7.84
N GLU A 17 -11.31 5.23 6.60
CA GLU A 17 -10.85 4.03 5.93
C GLU A 17 -9.71 3.36 6.68
N LEU A 18 -9.64 2.03 6.61
CA LEU A 18 -8.49 1.25 7.05
C LEU A 18 -7.43 1.28 5.95
N VAL A 19 -6.21 1.63 6.29
CA VAL A 19 -5.11 1.75 5.31
C VAL A 19 -4.06 0.68 5.55
N ILE A 20 -3.73 -0.08 4.52
CA ILE A 20 -2.61 -1.04 4.51
C ILE A 20 -1.50 -0.45 3.64
N ALA A 21 -0.40 -0.06 4.25
CA ALA A 21 0.76 0.47 3.54
C ALA A 21 1.84 -0.62 3.41
N THR A 22 2.27 -0.90 2.18
CA THR A 22 3.33 -1.87 1.91
C THR A 22 4.64 -1.47 2.60
N THR A 23 5.50 -2.46 2.85
CA THR A 23 6.77 -2.27 3.57
C THR A 23 7.72 -1.25 2.89
N GLY A 24 8.67 -0.76 3.65
CA GLY A 24 9.75 0.08 3.17
C GLY A 24 9.42 1.58 3.16
N MET A 25 9.80 2.27 2.08
CA MET A 25 9.64 3.73 2.01
C MET A 25 8.17 4.16 1.94
N ILE A 26 7.31 3.39 1.27
CA ILE A 26 5.89 3.70 1.18
C ILE A 26 5.25 3.74 2.58
N ALA A 27 5.47 2.71 3.42
CA ALA A 27 4.96 2.72 4.79
C ALA A 27 5.43 3.96 5.57
N ARG A 28 6.72 4.31 5.45
CA ARG A 28 7.31 5.45 6.14
C ARG A 28 6.76 6.78 5.64
N GLU A 29 6.52 6.91 4.35
CA GLU A 29 5.94 8.12 3.75
C GLU A 29 4.45 8.27 4.08
N VAL A 30 3.68 7.16 4.15
CA VAL A 30 2.30 7.18 4.66
C VAL A 30 2.27 7.63 6.12
N PHE A 31 3.19 7.13 6.95
CA PHE A 31 3.33 7.58 8.34
C PHE A 31 3.60 9.08 8.45
N VAL A 32 4.52 9.60 7.64
CA VAL A 32 4.86 11.04 7.63
C VAL A 32 3.71 11.89 7.09
N ALA A 33 2.98 11.39 6.09
CA ALA A 33 1.86 12.12 5.51
C ALA A 33 0.69 12.25 6.49
N LYS A 34 0.30 11.15 7.15
CA LYS A 34 -0.83 11.16 8.09
C LYS A 34 -0.82 9.88 8.94
N ASP A 35 -0.20 9.92 10.14
CA ASP A 35 -0.29 8.78 11.07
C ASP A 35 -1.67 8.70 11.71
N ARG A 36 -2.24 7.48 11.73
CA ARG A 36 -3.54 7.16 12.31
C ARG A 36 -3.54 5.75 12.88
N PRO A 37 -4.33 5.45 13.92
CA PRO A 37 -4.50 4.07 14.41
C PRO A 37 -5.04 3.11 13.34
N GLU A 38 -5.81 3.62 12.37
CA GLU A 38 -6.39 2.88 11.25
C GLU A 38 -5.37 2.53 10.15
N ASN A 39 -4.13 2.99 10.27
CA ASN A 39 -3.07 2.65 9.32
C ASN A 39 -2.25 1.46 9.82
N PHE A 40 -2.13 0.44 8.98
CA PHE A 40 -1.23 -0.68 9.17
C PHE A 40 0.01 -0.50 8.29
N TYR A 41 1.15 -0.33 8.92
CA TYR A 41 2.44 -0.18 8.23
C TYR A 41 3.17 -1.51 8.24
N MET A 42 3.31 -2.14 7.07
CA MET A 42 3.98 -3.43 6.98
C MET A 42 5.46 -3.34 7.35
N CYS A 43 5.91 -4.27 8.17
CA CYS A 43 7.30 -4.43 8.59
C CYS A 43 7.91 -5.68 7.92
N GLY A 44 8.29 -5.57 6.66
CA GLY A 44 8.70 -6.71 5.83
C GLY A 44 7.55 -7.30 5.01
N SER A 45 7.69 -8.55 4.56
CA SER A 45 6.69 -9.27 3.75
C SER A 45 6.26 -8.51 2.49
N MET A 46 7.24 -7.98 1.76
CA MET A 46 7.01 -7.30 0.48
C MET A 46 6.15 -8.16 -0.45
N GLY A 47 5.13 -7.57 -1.07
CA GLY A 47 4.17 -8.26 -1.93
C GLY A 47 2.89 -8.74 -1.22
N CYS A 48 2.82 -8.70 0.11
CA CYS A 48 1.65 -9.19 0.86
C CYS A 48 0.57 -8.13 1.14
N ALA A 49 0.79 -6.86 0.77
CA ALA A 49 -0.12 -5.77 1.13
C ALA A 49 -1.55 -6.00 0.62
N LEU A 50 -1.70 -6.34 -0.67
CA LEU A 50 -3.02 -6.60 -1.24
C LEU A 50 -3.71 -7.79 -0.58
N SER A 51 -2.99 -8.88 -0.31
CA SER A 51 -3.56 -10.07 0.34
C SER A 51 -4.05 -9.77 1.76
N ILE A 52 -3.31 -8.93 2.51
CA ILE A 52 -3.73 -8.45 3.83
C ILE A 52 -4.98 -7.57 3.68
N GLY A 53 -4.96 -6.62 2.74
CA GLY A 53 -6.09 -5.74 2.45
C GLY A 53 -7.36 -6.50 2.08
N LEU A 54 -7.25 -7.55 1.26
CA LEU A 54 -8.36 -8.44 0.92
C LEU A 54 -8.93 -9.14 2.17
N GLY A 55 -8.05 -9.70 3.01
CA GLY A 55 -8.47 -10.33 4.26
C GLY A 55 -9.19 -9.36 5.20
N VAL A 56 -8.70 -8.13 5.31
CA VAL A 56 -9.35 -7.09 6.11
C VAL A 56 -10.70 -6.69 5.49
N ALA A 57 -10.76 -6.42 4.19
CA ALA A 57 -11.98 -5.99 3.50
C ALA A 57 -13.10 -7.03 3.55
N MET A 58 -12.77 -8.32 3.54
CA MET A 58 -13.73 -9.42 3.70
C MET A 58 -14.35 -9.48 5.11
N ASN A 59 -13.71 -8.89 6.12
CA ASN A 59 -14.10 -8.99 7.52
C ASN A 59 -14.56 -7.66 8.13
N THR A 60 -14.74 -6.61 7.32
CA THR A 60 -15.25 -5.30 7.75
C THR A 60 -16.24 -4.72 6.76
N LYS A 61 -17.10 -3.82 7.22
CA LYS A 61 -17.95 -2.99 6.35
C LYS A 61 -17.28 -1.65 5.98
N ARG A 62 -16.16 -1.32 6.63
CA ARG A 62 -15.41 -0.09 6.36
C ARG A 62 -14.67 -0.22 5.04
N ASN A 63 -14.42 0.91 4.42
CA ASN A 63 -13.55 0.96 3.25
C ASN A 63 -12.10 0.63 3.64
N VAL A 64 -11.42 -0.09 2.77
CA VAL A 64 -10.02 -0.49 2.93
C VAL A 64 -9.22 0.05 1.75
N ILE A 65 -8.13 0.72 2.04
CA ILE A 65 -7.20 1.23 1.06
C ILE A 65 -5.88 0.48 1.20
N VAL A 66 -5.39 -0.07 0.10
CA VAL A 66 -4.05 -0.64 0.00
C VAL A 66 -3.18 0.33 -0.78
N ILE A 67 -2.03 0.71 -0.21
CA ILE A 67 -1.02 1.53 -0.89
C ILE A 67 0.22 0.67 -1.08
N ASP A 68 0.50 0.35 -2.32
CA ASP A 68 1.54 -0.61 -2.73
C ASP A 68 2.54 0.03 -3.71
N GLY A 69 3.62 -0.66 -4.01
CA GLY A 69 4.55 -0.31 -5.08
C GLY A 69 4.48 -1.33 -6.21
N ASP A 70 4.89 -0.91 -7.40
CA ASP A 70 4.94 -1.77 -8.59
C ASP A 70 5.76 -3.05 -8.35
N GLY A 71 6.95 -2.92 -7.79
CA GLY A 71 7.79 -4.08 -7.45
C GLY A 71 7.15 -5.03 -6.44
N ALA A 72 6.43 -4.51 -5.45
CA ALA A 72 5.72 -5.33 -4.47
C ALA A 72 4.51 -6.03 -5.10
N ALA A 73 3.71 -5.32 -5.90
CA ALA A 73 2.60 -5.90 -6.64
C ALA A 73 3.05 -7.03 -7.59
N LEU A 74 4.18 -6.84 -8.28
CA LEU A 74 4.77 -7.86 -9.17
C LEU A 74 5.26 -9.10 -8.40
N MET A 75 5.76 -8.97 -7.17
CA MET A 75 6.18 -10.12 -6.36
C MET A 75 5.02 -11.05 -6.00
N SER A 76 3.80 -10.54 -5.93
CA SER A 76 2.58 -11.32 -5.65
C SER A 76 1.51 -11.07 -6.70
N LEU A 77 1.90 -11.08 -7.97
CA LEU A 77 1.05 -10.74 -9.11
C LEU A 77 -0.28 -11.52 -9.11
N GLY A 78 -0.27 -12.77 -8.65
CA GLY A 78 -1.47 -13.60 -8.52
C GLY A 78 -2.55 -13.05 -7.57
N SER A 79 -2.20 -12.15 -6.66
CA SER A 79 -3.17 -11.52 -5.77
C SER A 79 -4.11 -10.55 -6.51
N LEU A 80 -3.68 -9.95 -7.63
CA LEU A 80 -4.50 -9.06 -8.43
C LEU A 80 -5.71 -9.77 -9.07
N PRO A 81 -5.55 -10.88 -9.84
CA PRO A 81 -6.71 -11.61 -10.33
C PRO A 81 -7.59 -12.18 -9.20
N VAL A 82 -7.02 -12.52 -8.03
CA VAL A 82 -7.82 -12.90 -6.86
C VAL A 82 -8.69 -11.72 -6.40
N SER A 83 -8.14 -10.50 -6.34
CA SER A 83 -8.91 -9.31 -6.00
C SER A 83 -10.05 -9.07 -6.99
N LYS A 84 -9.78 -9.30 -8.28
CA LYS A 84 -10.78 -9.18 -9.35
C LYS A 84 -11.90 -10.22 -9.22
N TYR A 85 -11.54 -11.45 -8.89
CA TYR A 85 -12.51 -12.53 -8.65
C TYR A 85 -13.41 -12.23 -7.44
N LEU A 86 -12.84 -11.71 -6.35
CA LEU A 86 -13.59 -11.37 -5.14
C LEU A 86 -14.47 -10.12 -5.33
N GLY A 87 -14.06 -9.16 -6.13
CA GLY A 87 -14.84 -7.97 -6.50
C GLY A 87 -15.33 -7.16 -5.30
N LEU A 88 -14.51 -7.00 -4.26
CA LEU A 88 -14.89 -6.35 -3.01
C LEU A 88 -15.10 -4.84 -3.22
N ALA A 89 -16.34 -4.37 -3.13
CA ALA A 89 -16.70 -2.97 -3.38
C ALA A 89 -16.05 -1.99 -2.37
N ASN A 90 -15.70 -2.47 -1.18
CA ASN A 90 -15.06 -1.69 -0.12
C ASN A 90 -13.54 -1.73 -0.16
N LEU A 91 -12.90 -2.22 -1.23
CA LEU A 91 -11.44 -2.25 -1.40
C LEU A 91 -11.01 -1.30 -2.52
N LYS A 92 -10.04 -0.44 -2.25
CA LYS A 92 -9.30 0.35 -3.23
C LYS A 92 -7.82 0.02 -3.15
N HIS A 93 -7.17 -0.21 -4.29
CA HIS A 93 -5.74 -0.53 -4.36
C HIS A 93 -5.01 0.53 -5.20
N TYR A 94 -4.11 1.28 -4.57
CA TYR A 94 -3.19 2.21 -5.23
C TYR A 94 -1.83 1.55 -5.41
N ILE A 95 -1.31 1.57 -6.63
CA ILE A 95 0.05 1.10 -6.95
C ILE A 95 0.87 2.31 -7.38
N LEU A 96 1.88 2.64 -6.60
CA LEU A 96 2.83 3.71 -6.90
C LEU A 96 3.96 3.12 -7.75
N ASP A 97 3.94 3.41 -9.04
CA ASP A 97 4.85 2.83 -10.02
C ASP A 97 6.00 3.80 -10.32
N ASN A 98 7.19 3.47 -9.83
CA ASN A 98 8.43 4.18 -10.15
C ASN A 98 9.35 3.41 -11.11
N GLY A 99 8.92 2.24 -11.57
CA GLY A 99 9.68 1.37 -12.49
C GLY A 99 10.94 0.73 -11.91
N THR A 100 11.21 0.89 -10.58
CA THR A 100 12.45 0.40 -9.97
C THR A 100 12.27 -0.17 -8.57
N TYR A 101 13.19 -1.05 -8.18
CA TYR A 101 13.39 -1.50 -6.79
C TYR A 101 14.30 -0.52 -6.05
N ALA A 102 13.79 0.67 -5.75
CA ALA A 102 14.56 1.79 -5.21
C ALA A 102 15.27 1.50 -3.88
N SER A 103 14.82 0.51 -3.10
CA SER A 103 15.42 0.17 -1.81
C SER A 103 16.65 -0.74 -1.91
N THR A 104 16.91 -1.34 -3.08
CA THR A 104 17.97 -2.34 -3.25
C THR A 104 19.02 -1.95 -4.31
N GLY A 105 18.85 -0.81 -4.97
CA GLY A 105 19.82 -0.30 -5.93
C GLY A 105 19.23 0.11 -7.27
N ASP A 106 17.94 0.46 -7.28
CA ASP A 106 17.23 0.96 -8.47
C ASP A 106 17.23 0.01 -9.68
N GLN A 107 17.28 -1.30 -9.44
CA GLN A 107 17.09 -2.28 -10.50
C GLN A 107 15.70 -2.09 -11.14
N PRO A 108 15.58 -2.13 -12.47
CA PRO A 108 14.30 -1.95 -13.13
C PRO A 108 13.30 -3.05 -12.75
N THR A 109 12.06 -2.67 -12.55
CA THR A 109 10.95 -3.62 -12.50
C THR A 109 10.44 -3.92 -13.91
N CYS A 110 9.60 -4.94 -14.07
CA CYS A 110 8.93 -5.20 -15.34
C CYS A 110 7.48 -4.63 -15.36
N SER A 111 7.16 -3.62 -14.54
CA SER A 111 5.82 -3.05 -14.45
C SER A 111 5.26 -2.57 -15.78
N HIS A 112 6.13 -1.99 -16.62
CA HIS A 112 5.78 -1.53 -17.97
C HIS A 112 5.31 -2.63 -18.93
N SER A 113 5.55 -3.89 -18.60
CA SER A 113 5.15 -5.06 -19.41
C SER A 113 3.80 -5.64 -18.95
N VAL A 114 3.19 -5.12 -17.89
CA VAL A 114 1.98 -5.65 -17.28
C VAL A 114 0.98 -4.53 -17.04
N ASP A 115 -0.24 -4.68 -17.55
CA ASP A 115 -1.33 -3.77 -17.21
C ASP A 115 -1.91 -4.16 -15.84
N LEU A 116 -1.25 -3.68 -14.76
CA LEU A 116 -1.62 -3.98 -13.38
C LEU A 116 -3.05 -3.51 -13.05
N ALA A 117 -3.52 -2.43 -13.68
CA ALA A 117 -4.86 -1.91 -13.45
C ALA A 117 -5.94 -2.84 -13.99
N SER A 118 -5.72 -3.43 -15.17
CA SER A 118 -6.73 -4.26 -15.83
C SER A 118 -6.90 -5.64 -15.19
N ILE A 119 -5.86 -6.17 -14.57
CA ILE A 119 -5.88 -7.52 -13.99
C ILE A 119 -6.38 -7.57 -12.54
N GLY A 120 -6.46 -6.41 -11.85
CA GLY A 120 -6.99 -6.30 -10.48
C GLY A 120 -8.39 -5.72 -10.42
N HIS A 121 -8.95 -5.65 -9.21
CA HIS A 121 -10.22 -4.98 -8.91
C HIS A 121 -9.96 -3.62 -8.27
N ASN A 122 -10.59 -2.57 -8.81
CA ASN A 122 -10.49 -1.20 -8.28
C ASN A 122 -9.05 -0.74 -8.03
N VAL A 123 -8.17 -1.04 -9.00
CA VAL A 123 -6.74 -0.70 -8.96
C VAL A 123 -6.51 0.62 -9.68
N GLU A 124 -5.70 1.47 -9.08
CA GLU A 124 -5.20 2.71 -9.69
C GLU A 124 -3.69 2.73 -9.65
N VAL A 125 -3.06 2.81 -10.83
CA VAL A 125 -1.62 2.91 -10.97
C VAL A 125 -1.24 4.37 -11.12
N ILE A 126 -0.40 4.87 -10.20
CA ILE A 126 0.08 6.25 -10.20
C ILE A 126 1.56 6.25 -10.54
N GLN A 127 1.92 6.86 -11.67
CA GLN A 127 3.32 7.00 -12.06
C GLN A 127 4.02 8.03 -11.18
N VAL A 128 5.10 7.60 -10.53
CA VAL A 128 5.90 8.44 -9.64
C VAL A 128 7.37 8.43 -10.05
N GLU A 129 8.10 9.46 -9.63
CA GLU A 129 9.53 9.56 -9.89
C GLU A 129 10.30 8.47 -9.14
N PRO A 130 11.37 7.90 -9.74
CA PRO A 130 12.26 6.98 -9.04
C PRO A 130 13.02 7.67 -7.90
N GLY A 131 13.56 6.86 -6.99
CA GLY A 131 14.35 7.34 -5.86
C GLY A 131 13.60 7.40 -4.54
N ASN A 132 14.32 7.80 -3.49
CA ASN A 132 13.83 7.88 -2.13
C ASN A 132 14.02 9.29 -1.57
N GLU A 133 13.03 9.82 -0.86
CA GLU A 133 13.15 11.10 -0.15
C GLU A 133 14.13 10.95 1.01
N LYS A 134 15.18 11.78 1.01
CA LYS A 134 16.20 11.77 2.07
C LYS A 134 15.60 12.26 3.39
N GLY A 135 15.99 11.62 4.48
CA GLY A 135 15.55 12.02 5.82
C GLY A 135 14.18 11.51 6.25
N THR A 136 13.49 10.72 5.43
CA THR A 136 12.23 10.07 5.84
C THR A 136 12.46 9.19 7.08
N PRO A 137 11.85 9.49 8.24
CA PRO A 137 12.10 8.77 9.49
C PRO A 137 11.65 7.32 9.42
N ARG A 138 12.18 6.49 10.31
CA ARG A 138 11.61 5.16 10.56
C ARG A 138 10.32 5.32 11.35
N ILE A 139 9.40 4.38 11.16
CA ILE A 139 8.19 4.29 11.97
C ILE A 139 8.60 3.88 13.39
N PRO A 140 8.17 4.61 14.43
CA PRO A 140 8.67 4.40 15.80
C PRO A 140 7.96 3.25 16.54
N TYR A 141 6.99 2.58 15.89
CA TYR A 141 6.22 1.51 16.52
C TYR A 141 6.87 0.16 16.31
N GLU A 142 6.92 -0.64 17.38
CA GLU A 142 7.24 -2.06 17.27
C GLU A 142 6.10 -2.82 16.56
N PRO A 143 6.38 -3.95 15.88
CA PRO A 143 5.36 -4.68 15.11
C PRO A 143 4.15 -5.10 15.92
N GLU A 144 4.35 -5.50 17.19
CA GLU A 144 3.28 -5.88 18.12
C GLU A 144 2.37 -4.70 18.46
N GLU A 145 2.97 -3.54 18.73
CA GLU A 145 2.23 -2.31 19.02
C GLU A 145 1.40 -1.86 17.82
N MET A 146 2.01 -1.85 16.64
CA MET A 146 1.34 -1.49 15.39
C MET A 146 0.16 -2.42 15.10
N THR A 147 0.35 -3.72 15.28
CA THR A 147 -0.71 -4.72 15.09
C THR A 147 -1.84 -4.50 16.09
N ARG A 148 -1.54 -4.21 17.34
CA ARG A 148 -2.53 -3.92 18.37
C ARG A 148 -3.33 -2.66 18.04
N ARG A 149 -2.64 -1.53 17.72
CA ARG A 149 -3.26 -0.26 17.32
C ARG A 149 -4.27 -0.46 16.20
N PHE A 150 -3.83 -1.15 15.13
CA PHE A 150 -4.68 -1.39 13.96
C PHE A 150 -5.89 -2.28 14.28
N LYS A 151 -5.70 -3.38 15.02
CA LYS A 151 -6.80 -4.27 15.41
C LYS A 151 -7.84 -3.56 16.26
N GLU A 152 -7.41 -2.75 17.24
CA GLU A 152 -8.31 -1.95 18.09
C GLU A 152 -9.10 -0.91 17.28
N ALA A 153 -8.46 -0.29 16.28
CA ALA A 153 -9.11 0.66 15.37
C ALA A 153 -10.09 -0.04 14.41
N ALA A 154 -9.72 -1.20 13.88
CA ALA A 154 -10.54 -1.97 12.94
C ALA A 154 -11.78 -2.60 13.60
N ALA A 155 -11.77 -2.79 14.91
CA ALA A 155 -12.90 -3.36 15.68
C ALA A 155 -14.02 -2.35 15.99
N LYS A 156 -13.79 -1.07 15.74
CA LYS A 156 -14.78 0.03 15.93
C LYS A 156 -15.66 0.18 14.70
#